data_c1ee7ad489abb835eef3bb910729f654
#
_entry.id   c1ee7ad489abb835eef3bb910729f654
#
_cell.length_a   1.000
_cell.length_b   1.000
_cell.length_c   1.000
_cell.angle_alpha   90.00
_cell.angle_beta   90.00
_cell.angle_gamma   90.00
#
_symmetry.space_group_name_H-M   'P 1'
#
loop_
_entity.id
_entity.type
_entity.pdbx_description
1 polymer ?
#
loop_
_entity_poly.entity_id
_entity_poly.type
_entity_poly.pdbx_seq_one_letter_code
_entity_poly.pdbx_strand_id
1 'polypeptide(L)'
;FVDLARATLEVFQKLVWWIIRLAPIGSAALIGKAVASYGWDLIAPLGLFTLDVYLGCALVLFGLYPLLLKLHGLSVRWFFAGAGEAIAFAFVSRSSVGTLPITRDNVINKLGVPSEYASFAVPLGATTKMDGCAAIYPALAAITVAQLFGVPLNWTHYVLIAFVAVVGSAATAGLTGAVVMLTLTLSTLGLPLEGVGLLLAIDPILDMARTATNVAGQALVPTIVARRNGLLDTGRDGRPVEREDVVAEPVGASA
;
A
#
# COMPACT_ATOMS: atom_id res chain seq x y z
N PHE A 1 18.67 25.46 -8.23
CA PHE A 1 18.66 24.17 -7.51
C PHE A 1 17.32 23.46 -7.68
N VAL A 2 16.18 24.12 -7.42
CA VAL A 2 14.83 23.53 -7.54
C VAL A 2 14.54 23.01 -8.96
N ASP A 3 14.89 23.78 -9.99
CA ASP A 3 14.67 23.39 -11.39
C ASP A 3 15.52 22.19 -11.79
N LEU A 4 16.77 22.13 -11.31
CA LEU A 4 17.63 20.96 -11.51
C LEU A 4 17.03 19.72 -10.82
N ALA A 5 16.52 19.86 -9.59
CA ALA A 5 15.89 18.76 -8.86
C ALA A 5 14.63 18.27 -9.58
N ARG A 6 13.80 19.17 -10.13
CA ARG A 6 12.62 18.82 -10.94
C ARG A 6 12.99 18.08 -12.22
N ALA A 7 13.94 18.61 -12.99
CA ALA A 7 14.42 17.96 -14.20
C ALA A 7 15.02 16.57 -13.92
N THR A 8 15.76 16.44 -12.84
CA THR A 8 16.31 15.16 -12.39
C THR A 8 15.18 14.17 -12.03
N LEU A 9 14.17 14.63 -11.31
CA LEU A 9 12.98 13.80 -10.96
C LEU A 9 12.26 13.31 -12.22
N GLU A 10 12.04 14.16 -13.21
CA GLU A 10 11.39 13.78 -14.48
C GLU A 10 12.19 12.69 -15.23
N VAL A 11 13.51 12.82 -15.28
CA VAL A 11 14.38 11.79 -15.87
C VAL A 11 14.24 10.45 -15.14
N PHE A 12 14.32 10.45 -13.79
CA PHE A 12 14.16 9.24 -13.01
C PHE A 12 12.78 8.62 -13.15
N GLN A 13 11.71 9.42 -13.17
CA GLN A 13 10.35 8.93 -13.42
C GLN A 13 10.23 8.26 -14.79
N LYS A 14 10.85 8.83 -15.81
CA LYS A 14 10.87 8.25 -17.16
C LYS A 14 11.66 6.94 -17.22
N LEU A 15 12.79 6.86 -16.52
CA LEU A 15 13.57 5.63 -16.39
C LEU A 15 12.77 4.53 -15.67
N VAL A 16 12.13 4.86 -14.55
CA VAL A 16 11.25 3.93 -13.82
C VAL A 16 10.11 3.44 -14.71
N TRP A 17 9.48 4.32 -15.49
CA TRP A 17 8.42 3.95 -16.42
C TRP A 17 8.90 2.95 -17.50
N TRP A 18 10.11 3.11 -18.03
CA TRP A 18 10.71 2.13 -18.96
C TRP A 18 10.94 0.78 -18.29
N ILE A 19 11.45 0.79 -17.07
CA ILE A 19 11.67 -0.45 -16.28
C ILE A 19 10.33 -1.16 -16.03
N ILE A 20 9.28 -0.43 -15.66
CA ILE A 20 7.94 -0.99 -15.45
C ILE A 20 7.40 -1.66 -16.71
N ARG A 21 7.66 -1.12 -17.89
CA ARG A 21 7.27 -1.75 -19.17
C ARG A 21 7.96 -3.09 -19.44
N LEU A 22 9.15 -3.29 -18.88
CA LEU A 22 9.86 -4.57 -18.97
C LEU A 22 9.39 -5.59 -17.92
N ALA A 23 8.60 -5.16 -16.93
CA ALA A 23 8.15 -6.02 -15.85
C ALA A 23 7.41 -7.30 -16.32
N PRO A 24 6.55 -7.30 -17.36
CA PRO A 24 5.93 -8.54 -17.84
C PRO A 24 6.96 -9.57 -18.32
N ILE A 25 8.00 -9.12 -19.03
CA ILE A 25 9.08 -9.98 -19.52
C ILE A 25 9.88 -10.52 -18.33
N GLY A 26 10.24 -9.65 -17.39
CA GLY A 26 10.94 -10.04 -16.16
C GLY A 26 10.14 -11.05 -15.33
N SER A 27 8.84 -10.83 -15.18
CA SER A 27 7.95 -11.75 -14.45
C SER A 27 7.86 -13.12 -15.15
N ALA A 28 7.68 -13.13 -16.48
CA ALA A 28 7.65 -14.37 -17.24
C ALA A 28 8.98 -15.14 -17.12
N ALA A 29 10.13 -14.46 -17.17
CA ALA A 29 11.44 -15.07 -17.00
C ALA A 29 11.63 -15.64 -15.57
N LEU A 30 11.18 -14.93 -14.54
CA LEU A 30 11.23 -15.40 -13.15
C LEU A 30 10.34 -16.62 -12.92
N ILE A 31 9.11 -16.60 -13.45
CA ILE A 31 8.21 -17.75 -13.39
C ILE A 31 8.82 -18.95 -14.15
N GLY A 32 9.34 -18.71 -15.35
CA GLY A 32 10.01 -19.76 -16.14
C GLY A 32 11.20 -20.36 -15.40
N LYS A 33 12.03 -19.54 -14.75
CA LYS A 33 13.13 -20.00 -13.91
C LYS A 33 12.63 -20.82 -12.71
N ALA A 34 11.58 -20.36 -12.03
CA ALA A 34 11.00 -21.07 -10.88
C ALA A 34 10.49 -22.46 -11.31
N VAL A 35 9.74 -22.54 -12.42
CA VAL A 35 9.24 -23.80 -12.97
C VAL A 35 10.40 -24.73 -13.40
N ALA A 36 11.43 -24.19 -14.05
CA ALA A 36 12.60 -24.97 -14.46
C ALA A 36 13.41 -25.50 -13.27
N SER A 37 13.48 -24.76 -12.17
CA SER A 37 14.25 -25.14 -10.97
C SER A 37 13.50 -26.08 -10.04
N TYR A 38 12.18 -25.90 -9.91
CA TYR A 38 11.36 -26.58 -8.89
C TYR A 38 10.24 -27.45 -9.47
N GLY A 39 10.05 -27.44 -10.80
CA GLY A 39 9.01 -28.22 -11.48
C GLY A 39 7.63 -27.55 -11.53
N TRP A 40 6.72 -28.18 -12.25
CA TRP A 40 5.34 -27.71 -12.44
C TRP A 40 4.47 -27.82 -11.17
N ASP A 41 4.87 -28.67 -10.22
CA ASP A 41 4.13 -28.92 -8.96
C ASP A 41 4.04 -27.69 -8.07
N LEU A 42 4.92 -26.69 -8.28
CA LEU A 42 4.87 -25.42 -7.55
C LEU A 42 3.81 -24.45 -8.04
N ILE A 43 3.27 -24.64 -9.23
CA ILE A 43 2.27 -23.70 -9.78
C ILE A 43 1.02 -23.66 -8.91
N ALA A 44 0.55 -24.81 -8.42
CA ALA A 44 -0.63 -24.87 -7.58
C ALA A 44 -0.43 -24.17 -6.22
N PRO A 45 0.64 -24.41 -5.44
CA PRO A 45 0.94 -23.66 -4.23
C PRO A 45 1.10 -22.14 -4.46
N LEU A 46 1.79 -21.74 -5.54
CA LEU A 46 1.94 -20.30 -5.86
C LEU A 46 0.60 -19.66 -6.27
N GLY A 47 -0.25 -20.40 -6.97
CA GLY A 47 -1.60 -19.96 -7.32
C GLY A 47 -2.48 -19.78 -6.08
N LEU A 48 -2.44 -20.73 -5.15
CA LEU A 48 -3.15 -20.61 -3.86
C LEU A 48 -2.62 -19.44 -3.04
N PHE A 49 -1.31 -19.29 -2.93
CA PHE A 49 -0.71 -18.14 -2.25
C PHE A 49 -1.13 -16.81 -2.87
N THR A 50 -1.21 -16.74 -4.20
CA THR A 50 -1.71 -15.56 -4.91
C THR A 50 -3.15 -15.26 -4.49
N LEU A 51 -4.00 -16.27 -4.49
CA LEU A 51 -5.40 -16.14 -4.07
C LEU A 51 -5.50 -15.67 -2.61
N ASP A 52 -4.72 -16.25 -1.70
CA ASP A 52 -4.72 -15.89 -0.28
C ASP A 52 -4.32 -14.43 -0.07
N VAL A 53 -3.29 -13.94 -0.78
CA VAL A 53 -2.89 -12.53 -0.71
C VAL A 53 -3.98 -11.60 -1.23
N TYR A 54 -4.61 -11.93 -2.36
CA TYR A 54 -5.73 -11.14 -2.90
C TYR A 54 -6.94 -11.16 -1.98
N LEU A 55 -7.28 -12.30 -1.40
CA LEU A 55 -8.35 -12.41 -0.40
C LEU A 55 -8.03 -11.62 0.86
N GLY A 56 -6.79 -11.68 1.37
CA GLY A 56 -6.35 -10.88 2.50
C GLY A 56 -6.45 -9.39 2.24
N CYS A 57 -6.00 -8.92 1.07
CA CYS A 57 -6.15 -7.54 0.63
C CYS A 57 -7.62 -7.14 0.50
N ALA A 58 -8.46 -8.00 -0.08
CA ALA A 58 -9.89 -7.75 -0.23
C ALA A 58 -10.61 -7.68 1.12
N LEU A 59 -10.28 -8.55 2.08
CA LEU A 59 -10.82 -8.49 3.45
C LEU A 59 -10.48 -7.18 4.15
N VAL A 60 -9.25 -6.69 3.98
CA VAL A 60 -8.87 -5.40 4.56
C VAL A 60 -9.56 -4.26 3.84
N LEU A 61 -9.51 -4.23 2.50
CA LEU A 61 -10.03 -3.13 1.69
C LEU A 61 -11.56 -3.02 1.74
N PHE A 62 -12.28 -4.15 1.67
CA PHE A 62 -13.76 -4.19 1.60
C PHE A 62 -14.42 -4.63 2.90
N GLY A 63 -13.67 -5.15 3.87
CA GLY A 63 -14.16 -5.52 5.19
C GLY A 63 -13.72 -4.54 6.28
N LEU A 64 -12.41 -4.52 6.59
CA LEU A 64 -11.86 -3.74 7.71
C LEU A 64 -12.01 -2.23 7.50
N TYR A 65 -11.64 -1.71 6.32
CA TYR A 65 -11.71 -0.26 6.07
C TYR A 65 -13.14 0.29 6.08
N PRO A 66 -14.13 -0.36 5.44
CA PRO A 66 -15.53 0.02 5.61
C PRO A 66 -16.04 -0.04 7.05
N LEU A 67 -15.60 -1.03 7.83
CA LEU A 67 -15.92 -1.12 9.25
C LEU A 67 -15.37 0.09 10.01
N LEU A 68 -14.09 0.42 9.82
CA LEU A 68 -13.45 1.58 10.45
C LEU A 68 -14.13 2.89 10.05
N LEU A 69 -14.48 3.07 8.78
CA LEU A 69 -15.23 4.24 8.32
C LEU A 69 -16.56 4.38 9.03
N LYS A 70 -17.35 3.30 9.09
CA LYS A 70 -18.65 3.29 9.77
C LYS A 70 -18.53 3.58 11.27
N LEU A 71 -17.55 3.00 11.95
CA LEU A 71 -17.29 3.26 13.37
C LEU A 71 -16.97 4.73 13.67
N HIS A 72 -16.44 5.46 12.69
CA HIS A 72 -16.14 6.90 12.80
C HIS A 72 -17.21 7.79 12.16
N GLY A 73 -18.36 7.22 11.78
CA GLY A 73 -19.48 7.98 11.21
C GLY A 73 -19.21 8.53 9.82
N LEU A 74 -18.34 7.86 9.04
CA LEU A 74 -17.98 8.23 7.68
C LEU A 74 -18.69 7.32 6.66
N SER A 75 -19.11 7.92 5.53
CA SER A 75 -19.73 7.16 4.45
C SER A 75 -18.68 6.37 3.66
N VAL A 76 -18.89 5.05 3.56
CA VAL A 76 -18.04 4.14 2.78
C VAL A 76 -18.03 4.52 1.29
N ARG A 77 -19.20 4.84 0.73
CA ARG A 77 -19.34 5.22 -0.68
C ARG A 77 -18.58 6.50 -0.99
N TRP A 78 -18.72 7.49 -0.12
CA TRP A 78 -18.00 8.76 -0.25
C TRP A 78 -16.49 8.56 -0.21
N PHE A 79 -15.99 7.78 0.75
CA PHE A 79 -14.55 7.51 0.86
C PHE A 79 -14.00 6.83 -0.41
N PHE A 80 -14.64 5.76 -0.89
CA PHE A 80 -14.16 5.06 -2.08
C PHE A 80 -14.35 5.88 -3.36
N ALA A 81 -15.36 6.74 -3.45
CA ALA A 81 -15.49 7.68 -4.56
C ALA A 81 -14.36 8.73 -4.55
N GLY A 82 -13.98 9.23 -3.37
CA GLY A 82 -12.88 10.20 -3.24
C GLY A 82 -11.49 9.59 -3.43
N ALA A 83 -11.21 8.44 -2.81
CA ALA A 83 -9.90 7.79 -2.86
C ALA A 83 -9.72 6.87 -4.09
N GLY A 84 -10.79 6.54 -4.82
CA GLY A 84 -10.81 5.49 -5.85
C GLY A 84 -9.80 5.68 -6.97
N GLU A 85 -9.58 6.91 -7.42
CA GLU A 85 -8.58 7.22 -8.44
C GLU A 85 -7.17 6.87 -7.97
N ALA A 86 -6.80 7.25 -6.75
CA ALA A 86 -5.49 6.92 -6.18
C ALA A 86 -5.34 5.41 -6.00
N ILE A 87 -6.39 4.71 -5.54
CA ILE A 87 -6.39 3.25 -5.36
C ILE A 87 -6.21 2.54 -6.70
N ALA A 88 -6.92 2.96 -7.74
CA ALA A 88 -6.81 2.38 -9.08
C ALA A 88 -5.44 2.64 -9.71
N PHE A 89 -4.91 3.86 -9.57
CA PHE A 89 -3.56 4.17 -10.03
C PHE A 89 -2.50 3.38 -9.27
N ALA A 90 -2.63 3.21 -7.96
CA ALA A 90 -1.74 2.40 -7.13
C ALA A 90 -1.73 0.93 -7.55
N PHE A 91 -2.89 0.37 -7.90
CA PHE A 91 -3.01 -1.00 -8.42
C PHE A 91 -2.19 -1.19 -9.70
N VAL A 92 -2.26 -0.25 -10.63
CA VAL A 92 -1.53 -0.35 -11.92
C VAL A 92 -0.05 0.00 -11.76
N SER A 93 0.27 1.06 -11.03
CA SER A 93 1.64 1.56 -10.89
C SER A 93 2.50 0.72 -9.94
N ARG A 94 1.87 0.01 -8.99
CA ARG A 94 2.55 -0.76 -7.93
C ARG A 94 3.53 0.09 -7.10
N SER A 95 3.24 1.38 -6.95
CA SER A 95 4.11 2.31 -6.25
C SER A 95 3.28 3.25 -5.36
N SER A 96 3.34 3.06 -4.05
CA SER A 96 2.70 3.97 -3.10
C SER A 96 3.33 5.37 -3.16
N VAL A 97 4.65 5.44 -3.32
CA VAL A 97 5.36 6.72 -3.45
C VAL A 97 5.04 7.40 -4.79
N GLY A 98 4.99 6.63 -5.88
CA GLY A 98 4.57 7.16 -7.19
C GLY A 98 3.13 7.64 -7.22
N THR A 99 2.26 7.08 -6.38
CA THR A 99 0.85 7.47 -6.24
C THR A 99 0.65 8.64 -5.26
N LEU A 100 1.67 8.99 -4.48
CA LEU A 100 1.58 9.99 -3.41
C LEU A 100 0.96 11.33 -3.83
N PRO A 101 1.31 11.94 -4.98
CA PRO A 101 0.68 13.19 -5.41
C PRO A 101 -0.83 13.06 -5.60
N ILE A 102 -1.29 11.97 -6.24
CA ILE A 102 -2.72 11.70 -6.47
C ILE A 102 -3.43 11.40 -5.14
N THR A 103 -2.80 10.61 -4.26
CA THR A 103 -3.35 10.31 -2.95
C THR A 103 -3.55 11.57 -2.13
N ARG A 104 -2.54 12.45 -2.10
CA ARG A 104 -2.61 13.72 -1.39
C ARG A 104 -3.71 14.62 -1.96
N ASP A 105 -3.77 14.76 -3.27
CA ASP A 105 -4.80 15.56 -3.95
C ASP A 105 -6.20 15.05 -3.63
N ASN A 106 -6.44 13.75 -3.74
CA ASN A 106 -7.72 13.14 -3.41
C ASN A 106 -8.10 13.32 -1.93
N VAL A 107 -7.13 13.22 -1.02
CA VAL A 107 -7.35 13.40 0.43
C VAL A 107 -7.74 14.84 0.74
N ILE A 108 -7.14 15.83 0.06
CA ILE A 108 -7.45 17.25 0.26
C ILE A 108 -8.76 17.61 -0.45
N ASN A 109 -8.83 17.40 -1.75
CA ASN A 109 -9.87 17.99 -2.58
C ASN A 109 -11.17 17.15 -2.65
N LYS A 110 -11.07 15.81 -2.45
CA LYS A 110 -12.24 14.91 -2.52
C LYS A 110 -12.70 14.42 -1.14
N LEU A 111 -11.76 14.30 -0.19
CA LEU A 111 -12.07 13.83 1.17
C LEU A 111 -12.10 14.97 2.21
N GLY A 112 -11.83 16.22 1.80
CA GLY A 112 -11.97 17.41 2.64
C GLY A 112 -11.03 17.48 3.85
N VAL A 113 -9.88 16.81 3.79
CA VAL A 113 -8.85 16.90 4.84
C VAL A 113 -8.03 18.17 4.62
N PRO A 114 -7.79 19.01 5.67
CA PRO A 114 -7.02 20.23 5.53
C PRO A 114 -5.64 19.99 4.91
N SER A 115 -5.25 20.88 3.98
CA SER A 115 -4.02 20.74 3.18
C SER A 115 -2.76 20.68 4.03
N GLU A 116 -2.70 21.45 5.12
CA GLU A 116 -1.57 21.47 6.06
C GLU A 116 -1.38 20.10 6.72
N TYR A 117 -2.47 19.50 7.20
CA TYR A 117 -2.44 18.19 7.82
C TYR A 117 -2.19 17.07 6.79
N ALA A 118 -2.87 17.10 5.65
CA ALA A 118 -2.71 16.10 4.59
C ALA A 118 -1.27 16.10 4.02
N SER A 119 -0.63 17.27 3.90
CA SER A 119 0.73 17.42 3.40
C SER A 119 1.79 16.74 4.29
N PHE A 120 1.49 16.53 5.54
CA PHE A 120 2.30 15.77 6.49
C PHE A 120 1.85 14.31 6.60
N ALA A 121 0.56 14.09 6.82
CA ALA A 121 0.02 12.78 7.18
C ALA A 121 0.04 11.78 6.01
N VAL A 122 -0.20 12.22 4.77
CA VAL A 122 -0.19 11.33 3.61
C VAL A 122 1.22 10.85 3.25
N PRO A 123 2.26 11.70 3.16
CA PRO A 123 3.65 11.25 3.00
C PRO A 123 4.12 10.33 4.13
N LEU A 124 3.79 10.65 5.39
CA LEU A 124 4.10 9.79 6.52
C LEU A 124 3.43 8.41 6.35
N GLY A 125 2.14 8.40 5.98
CA GLY A 125 1.42 7.17 5.69
C GLY A 125 2.04 6.36 4.55
N ALA A 126 2.53 7.01 3.49
CA ALA A 126 3.18 6.33 2.37
C ALA A 126 4.47 5.59 2.77
N THR A 127 5.09 5.97 3.89
CA THR A 127 6.28 5.31 4.42
C THR A 127 6.00 4.31 5.55
N THR A 128 4.96 4.53 6.34
CA THR A 128 4.70 3.73 7.56
C THR A 128 3.45 2.87 7.49
N LYS A 129 2.48 3.20 6.63
CA LYS A 129 1.18 2.52 6.53
C LYS A 129 1.13 1.62 5.30
N MET A 130 1.64 0.41 5.44
CA MET A 130 1.77 -0.57 4.36
C MET A 130 1.09 -1.90 4.71
N ASP A 131 -0.22 -1.91 4.87
CA ASP A 131 -0.96 -3.09 5.31
C ASP A 131 -0.80 -4.28 4.35
N GLY A 132 -0.81 -4.03 3.03
CA GLY A 132 -0.62 -5.07 2.03
C GLY A 132 0.80 -5.62 2.02
N CYS A 133 1.81 -4.73 2.03
CA CYS A 133 3.21 -5.12 1.86
C CYS A 133 3.90 -5.53 3.15
N ALA A 134 3.49 -4.98 4.30
CA ALA A 134 4.20 -5.19 5.55
C ALA A 134 3.43 -6.07 6.57
N ALA A 135 2.10 -6.21 6.42
CA ALA A 135 1.32 -7.06 7.29
C ALA A 135 0.80 -8.31 6.56
N ILE A 136 -0.02 -8.15 5.53
CA ILE A 136 -0.70 -9.27 4.85
C ILE A 136 0.33 -10.18 4.17
N TYR A 137 1.15 -9.61 3.31
CA TYR A 137 2.07 -10.37 2.46
C TYR A 137 3.09 -11.19 3.26
N PRO A 138 3.89 -10.61 4.18
CA PRO A 138 4.90 -11.39 4.89
C PRO A 138 4.30 -12.40 5.87
N ALA A 139 3.10 -12.14 6.42
CA ALA A 139 2.41 -13.09 7.26
C ALA A 139 1.97 -14.35 6.48
N LEU A 140 1.30 -14.16 5.34
CA LEU A 140 0.89 -15.26 4.48
C LEU A 140 2.09 -15.98 3.86
N ALA A 141 3.13 -15.23 3.47
CA ALA A 141 4.37 -15.79 2.95
C ALA A 141 5.08 -16.68 3.98
N ALA A 142 5.17 -16.26 5.24
CA ALA A 142 5.77 -17.08 6.29
C ALA A 142 5.02 -18.40 6.49
N ILE A 143 3.69 -18.37 6.49
CA ILE A 143 2.85 -19.57 6.61
C ILE A 143 3.06 -20.48 5.40
N THR A 144 3.05 -19.93 4.18
CA THR A 144 3.23 -20.68 2.94
C THR A 144 4.63 -21.31 2.86
N VAL A 145 5.68 -20.54 3.19
CA VAL A 145 7.06 -21.08 3.21
C VAL A 145 7.20 -22.17 4.27
N ALA A 146 6.65 -21.98 5.48
CA ALA A 146 6.67 -23.02 6.50
C ALA A 146 6.00 -24.30 6.02
N GLN A 147 4.86 -24.22 5.34
CA GLN A 147 4.15 -25.38 4.78
C GLN A 147 4.96 -26.05 3.67
N LEU A 148 5.53 -25.28 2.73
CA LEU A 148 6.32 -25.81 1.60
C LEU A 148 7.57 -26.55 2.07
N PHE A 149 8.20 -26.06 3.14
CA PHE A 149 9.42 -26.66 3.68
C PHE A 149 9.17 -27.63 4.86
N GLY A 150 7.89 -27.90 5.19
CA GLY A 150 7.52 -28.82 6.26
C GLY A 150 7.91 -28.37 7.67
N VAL A 151 8.06 -27.05 7.89
CA VAL A 151 8.40 -26.48 9.20
C VAL A 151 7.13 -26.22 10.01
N PRO A 152 6.94 -26.86 11.18
CA PRO A 152 5.75 -26.65 11.98
C PRO A 152 5.76 -25.28 12.65
N LEU A 153 4.69 -24.48 12.45
CA LEU A 153 4.49 -23.22 13.14
C LEU A 153 3.74 -23.48 14.46
N ASN A 154 4.25 -22.90 15.54
CA ASN A 154 3.59 -22.87 16.86
C ASN A 154 3.03 -21.47 17.16
N TRP A 155 2.33 -21.33 18.29
CA TRP A 155 1.73 -20.06 18.69
C TRP A 155 2.75 -18.90 18.79
N THR A 156 3.96 -19.17 19.23
CA THR A 156 5.04 -18.17 19.32
C THR A 156 5.39 -17.59 17.95
N HIS A 157 5.42 -18.43 16.90
CA HIS A 157 5.67 -17.97 15.54
C HIS A 157 4.58 -17.00 15.05
N TYR A 158 3.30 -17.26 15.34
CA TYR A 158 2.21 -16.34 14.95
C TYR A 158 2.31 -15.00 15.70
N VAL A 159 2.68 -15.00 16.96
CA VAL A 159 2.92 -13.77 17.73
C VAL A 159 4.11 -12.99 17.15
N LEU A 160 5.20 -13.68 16.80
CA LEU A 160 6.36 -13.06 16.15
C LEU A 160 6.01 -12.47 14.77
N ILE A 161 5.22 -13.17 13.97
CA ILE A 161 4.72 -12.63 12.67
C ILE A 161 3.96 -11.32 12.91
N ALA A 162 3.04 -11.30 13.86
CA ALA A 162 2.27 -10.10 14.19
C ALA A 162 3.16 -8.96 14.69
N PHE A 163 4.12 -9.26 15.56
CA PHE A 163 5.08 -8.28 16.08
C PHE A 163 5.95 -7.69 14.96
N VAL A 164 6.54 -8.54 14.11
CA VAL A 164 7.37 -8.09 12.97
C VAL A 164 6.55 -7.28 11.98
N ALA A 165 5.29 -7.65 11.71
CA ALA A 165 4.40 -6.91 10.83
C ALA A 165 4.16 -5.47 11.34
N VAL A 166 3.95 -5.29 12.64
CA VAL A 166 3.70 -3.97 13.24
C VAL A 166 4.97 -3.13 13.31
N VAL A 167 6.03 -3.67 13.92
CA VAL A 167 7.28 -2.94 14.17
C VAL A 167 8.09 -2.75 12.88
N GLY A 168 8.18 -3.79 12.07
CA GLY A 168 8.92 -3.77 10.81
C GLY A 168 8.29 -2.83 9.78
N SER A 169 6.96 -2.72 9.75
CA SER A 169 6.27 -1.79 8.85
C SER A 169 6.74 -0.35 9.01
N ALA A 170 6.93 0.10 10.24
CA ALA A 170 7.42 1.44 10.56
C ALA A 170 8.89 1.65 10.13
N ALA A 171 9.67 0.58 9.99
CA ALA A 171 11.10 0.65 9.67
C ALA A 171 11.43 0.61 8.17
N THR A 172 10.48 0.23 7.31
CA THR A 172 10.76 -0.04 5.88
C THR A 172 10.83 1.19 4.99
N ALA A 173 10.44 2.36 5.48
CA ALA A 173 10.53 3.67 4.78
C ALA A 173 9.93 3.69 3.34
N GLY A 174 9.00 2.80 3.02
CA GLY A 174 8.24 2.84 1.76
C GLY A 174 8.96 2.33 0.50
N LEU A 175 10.24 2.05 0.58
CA LEU A 175 11.04 1.54 -0.53
C LEU A 175 11.29 0.04 -0.34
N THR A 176 11.10 -0.78 -1.38
CA THR A 176 11.36 -2.24 -1.36
C THR A 176 10.74 -3.00 -0.16
N GLY A 177 9.70 -2.41 0.47
CA GLY A 177 9.16 -2.87 1.74
C GLY A 177 8.76 -4.34 1.77
N ALA A 178 8.21 -4.86 0.66
CA ALA A 178 7.77 -6.26 0.59
C ALA A 178 8.95 -7.24 0.72
N VAL A 179 10.04 -7.03 0.00
CA VAL A 179 11.21 -7.93 0.03
C VAL A 179 11.90 -7.87 1.38
N VAL A 180 12.09 -6.66 1.92
CA VAL A 180 12.71 -6.46 3.24
C VAL A 180 11.85 -7.08 4.33
N MET A 181 10.53 -6.85 4.31
CA MET A 181 9.62 -7.42 5.29
C MET A 181 9.52 -8.94 5.19
N LEU A 182 9.50 -9.48 3.98
CA LEU A 182 9.52 -10.93 3.77
C LEU A 182 10.79 -11.55 4.34
N THR A 183 11.96 -11.02 3.97
CA THR A 183 13.25 -11.51 4.46
C THR A 183 13.36 -11.39 5.97
N LEU A 184 12.96 -10.24 6.55
CA LEU A 184 12.95 -10.03 7.99
C LEU A 184 12.04 -11.04 8.71
N THR A 185 10.83 -11.26 8.19
CA THR A 185 9.87 -12.18 8.79
C THR A 185 10.37 -13.61 8.75
N LEU A 186 10.82 -14.10 7.59
CA LEU A 186 11.35 -15.45 7.44
C LEU A 186 12.59 -15.66 8.32
N SER A 187 13.52 -14.70 8.34
CA SER A 187 14.73 -14.73 9.17
C SER A 187 14.40 -14.79 10.67
N THR A 188 13.44 -13.97 11.14
CA THR A 188 13.00 -13.94 12.53
C THR A 188 12.38 -15.28 12.97
N LEU A 189 11.73 -15.97 12.05
CA LEU A 189 11.09 -17.26 12.30
C LEU A 189 12.03 -18.46 12.09
N GLY A 190 13.26 -18.21 11.62
CA GLY A 190 14.21 -19.28 11.27
C GLY A 190 13.76 -20.10 10.06
N LEU A 191 12.94 -19.52 9.17
CA LEU A 191 12.45 -20.18 7.97
C LEU A 191 13.46 -20.05 6.81
N PRO A 192 13.46 -21.01 5.86
CA PRO A 192 14.37 -21.00 4.72
C PRO A 192 14.20 -19.74 3.86
N LEU A 193 15.30 -19.02 3.61
CA LEU A 193 15.30 -17.79 2.80
C LEU A 193 15.18 -18.08 1.29
N GLU A 194 15.34 -19.33 0.86
CA GLU A 194 15.06 -19.79 -0.49
C GLU A 194 13.60 -19.50 -0.89
N GLY A 195 12.69 -19.51 0.07
CA GLY A 195 11.29 -19.12 -0.10
C GLY A 195 11.12 -17.68 -0.61
N VAL A 196 12.06 -16.77 -0.30
CA VAL A 196 12.02 -15.39 -0.83
C VAL A 196 12.12 -15.39 -2.35
N GLY A 197 13.11 -16.12 -2.91
CA GLY A 197 13.32 -16.20 -4.35
C GLY A 197 12.13 -16.80 -5.09
N LEU A 198 11.49 -17.79 -4.48
CA LEU A 198 10.30 -18.43 -5.03
C LEU A 198 9.10 -17.47 -5.12
N LEU A 199 8.81 -16.74 -4.03
CA LEU A 199 7.68 -15.82 -3.97
C LEU A 199 7.91 -14.56 -4.81
N LEU A 200 9.16 -14.13 -5.00
CA LEU A 200 9.50 -12.99 -5.85
C LEU A 200 9.15 -13.23 -7.33
N ALA A 201 9.07 -14.49 -7.78
CA ALA A 201 8.69 -14.81 -9.16
C ALA A 201 7.28 -14.31 -9.52
N ILE A 202 6.35 -14.33 -8.56
CA ILE A 202 4.96 -13.88 -8.74
C ILE A 202 4.69 -12.51 -8.10
N ASP A 203 5.69 -11.90 -7.48
CA ASP A 203 5.58 -10.64 -6.74
C ASP A 203 4.96 -9.50 -7.55
N PRO A 204 5.27 -9.30 -8.84
CA PRO A 204 4.65 -8.23 -9.63
C PRO A 204 3.12 -8.30 -9.73
N ILE A 205 2.55 -9.50 -9.66
CA ILE A 205 1.09 -9.70 -9.67
C ILE A 205 0.52 -9.39 -8.28
N LEU A 206 1.19 -9.88 -7.23
CA LEU A 206 0.78 -9.68 -5.85
C LEU A 206 0.85 -8.21 -5.43
N ASP A 207 1.86 -7.50 -5.91
CA ASP A 207 2.13 -6.10 -5.56
C ASP A 207 1.02 -5.14 -6.02
N MET A 208 0.27 -5.49 -7.07
CA MET A 208 -0.87 -4.69 -7.51
C MET A 208 -1.93 -4.54 -6.41
N ALA A 209 -2.40 -5.65 -5.85
CA ALA A 209 -3.42 -5.65 -4.79
C ALA A 209 -2.87 -5.08 -3.47
N ARG A 210 -1.63 -5.41 -3.12
CA ARG A 210 -0.97 -4.92 -1.92
C ARG A 210 -0.81 -3.41 -1.93
N THR A 211 -0.35 -2.84 -3.04
CA THR A 211 -0.13 -1.39 -3.18
C THR A 211 -1.47 -0.64 -3.18
N ALA A 212 -2.50 -1.17 -3.83
CA ALA A 212 -3.84 -0.58 -3.77
C ALA A 212 -4.37 -0.54 -2.33
N THR A 213 -4.17 -1.62 -1.55
CA THR A 213 -4.54 -1.69 -0.14
C THR A 213 -3.74 -0.70 0.70
N ASN A 214 -2.43 -0.58 0.47
CA ASN A 214 -1.58 0.41 1.15
C ASN A 214 -2.11 1.83 0.94
N VAL A 215 -2.34 2.22 -0.32
CA VAL A 215 -2.78 3.57 -0.68
C VAL A 215 -4.18 3.88 -0.13
N ALA A 216 -5.09 2.91 -0.15
CA ALA A 216 -6.39 3.07 0.51
C ALA A 216 -6.24 3.35 2.02
N GLY A 217 -5.35 2.63 2.70
CA GLY A 217 -5.03 2.85 4.11
C GLY A 217 -4.36 4.20 4.36
N GLN A 218 -3.49 4.64 3.46
CA GLN A 218 -2.82 5.94 3.51
C GLN A 218 -3.79 7.12 3.35
N ALA A 219 -4.87 6.93 2.60
CA ALA A 219 -5.97 7.91 2.51
C ALA A 219 -6.92 7.81 3.72
N LEU A 220 -7.18 6.58 4.21
CA LEU A 220 -8.13 6.31 5.30
C LEU A 220 -7.70 6.93 6.62
N VAL A 221 -6.44 6.73 7.01
CA VAL A 221 -5.94 7.17 8.32
C VAL A 221 -6.03 8.68 8.49
N PRO A 222 -5.52 9.52 7.58
CA PRO A 222 -5.67 10.97 7.66
C PRO A 222 -7.14 11.40 7.71
N THR A 223 -8.01 10.76 6.95
CA THR A 223 -9.44 11.06 6.92
C THR A 223 -10.11 10.76 8.26
N ILE A 224 -9.83 9.61 8.88
CA ILE A 224 -10.37 9.26 10.20
C ILE A 224 -9.83 10.19 11.29
N VAL A 225 -8.53 10.49 11.27
CA VAL A 225 -7.92 11.39 12.26
C VAL A 225 -8.48 12.81 12.13
N ALA A 226 -8.62 13.32 10.90
CA ALA A 226 -9.25 14.61 10.66
C ALA A 226 -10.71 14.64 11.18
N ARG A 227 -11.48 13.56 10.95
CA ARG A 227 -12.84 13.42 11.50
C ARG A 227 -12.87 13.47 13.01
N ARG A 228 -11.99 12.73 13.69
CA ARG A 228 -11.95 12.67 15.16
C ARG A 228 -11.55 13.98 15.80
N ASN A 229 -10.76 14.78 15.12
CA ASN A 229 -10.31 16.09 15.61
C ASN A 229 -11.20 17.25 15.13
N GLY A 230 -12.34 16.98 14.48
CA GLY A 230 -13.23 18.02 13.98
C GLY A 230 -12.65 18.88 12.87
N LEU A 231 -11.61 18.39 12.20
CA LEU A 231 -10.93 19.07 11.10
C LEU A 231 -11.62 18.83 9.74
N LEU A 232 -12.44 17.79 9.64
CA LEU A 232 -13.26 17.54 8.45
C LEU A 232 -14.48 18.44 8.48
N ASP A 233 -14.58 19.31 7.49
CA ASP A 233 -15.80 20.05 7.20
C ASP A 233 -16.83 19.09 6.60
N THR A 234 -17.56 18.39 7.46
CA THR A 234 -18.61 17.48 7.02
C THR A 234 -19.97 18.11 7.28
N GLY A 235 -20.76 18.27 6.23
CA GLY A 235 -22.19 18.54 6.36
C GLY A 235 -22.91 17.44 7.17
N ARG A 236 -24.18 17.69 7.52
CA ARG A 236 -25.04 16.76 8.33
C ARG A 236 -25.09 15.33 7.80
N ASP A 237 -24.75 15.11 6.51
CA ASP A 237 -24.79 13.81 5.82
C ASP A 237 -23.44 13.07 5.82
N GLY A 238 -22.45 13.54 6.57
CA GLY A 238 -21.10 12.95 6.54
C GLY A 238 -20.35 13.18 5.22
N ARG A 239 -20.87 14.03 4.33
CA ARG A 239 -20.22 14.48 3.11
C ARG A 239 -19.46 15.77 3.40
N PRO A 240 -18.27 15.98 2.83
CA PRO A 240 -17.62 17.28 2.88
C PRO A 240 -18.54 18.32 2.25
N VAL A 241 -18.63 19.48 2.87
CA VAL A 241 -19.15 20.65 2.17
C VAL A 241 -18.13 20.97 1.09
N GLU A 242 -18.53 20.94 -0.19
CA GLU A 242 -17.70 21.52 -1.26
C GLU A 242 -17.40 22.95 -0.82
N ARG A 243 -16.15 23.25 -0.55
CA ARG A 243 -15.72 24.62 -0.38
C ARG A 243 -15.82 25.22 -1.79
N GLU A 244 -16.89 25.96 -2.05
CA GLU A 244 -16.86 26.96 -3.12
C GLU A 244 -15.59 27.77 -2.87
N ASP A 245 -14.76 27.86 -3.91
CA ASP A 245 -13.47 28.52 -3.90
C ASP A 245 -13.52 29.79 -3.05
N VAL A 246 -12.82 29.78 -1.93
CA VAL A 246 -12.44 31.04 -1.27
C VAL A 246 -11.43 31.67 -2.23
N VAL A 247 -11.98 32.40 -3.18
CA VAL A 247 -11.23 33.34 -4.00
C VAL A 247 -10.44 34.16 -2.99
N ALA A 248 -9.12 33.98 -3.01
CA ALA A 248 -8.21 34.82 -2.23
C ALA A 248 -8.51 36.27 -2.62
N GLU A 249 -9.14 37.02 -1.74
CA GLU A 249 -9.23 38.47 -1.90
C GLU A 249 -7.79 38.99 -2.07
N PRO A 250 -7.53 39.77 -3.12
CA PRO A 250 -6.20 40.33 -3.30
C PRO A 250 -5.92 41.28 -2.12
N VAL A 251 -4.98 40.89 -1.26
CA VAL A 251 -4.41 41.77 -0.24
C VAL A 251 -3.75 42.94 -0.96
N GLY A 252 -4.39 44.10 -0.90
CA GLY A 252 -3.72 45.36 -1.25
C GLY A 252 -4.46 46.24 -2.24
N ALA A 253 -5.49 46.92 -1.75
CA ALA A 253 -5.86 48.25 -2.28
C ALA A 253 -6.38 49.09 -1.11
N SER A 254 -5.49 49.61 -0.33
CA SER A 254 -5.76 50.84 0.43
C SER A 254 -4.57 51.75 0.23
N ALA A 255 -4.90 52.86 -0.40
CA ALA A 255 -4.09 54.01 -0.78
C ALA A 255 -3.19 54.58 0.33
#